data_eccf3729cc9a9337a0f7c73838a592f7
#
_entry.id   eccf3729cc9a9337a0f7c73838a592f7
#
_cell.length_a   1.000
_cell.length_b   1.000
_cell.length_c   1.000
_cell.angle_alpha   90.00
_cell.angle_beta   90.00
_cell.angle_gamma   90.00
#
_symmetry.space_group_name_H-M   'P 1'
#
loop_
_entity.id
_entity.type
_entity.pdbx_description
1 polymer ?
#
loop_
_entity_poly.entity_id
_entity_poly.type
_entity_poly.pdbx_seq_one_letter_code
_entity_poly.pdbx_strand_id
1 'polypeptide(L)'
;MMTDELEYLKQRIPLLDYLQQRNWTARRVGAHLEFVGLCPLHPDTRPSFYVNASKNLFYCHGCGRGGDLIRFIGLSQGLSFRQSVAYLQQQIPPAADSEWLETVASFYPFQLHRYAEAVPYLQRRGLRDAGLIEELGIGYAPAIGKLRNHLVAHGYGLDRLLETGLDRKSVV
;
A
#
# COMPACT_ATOMS: atom_id res chain seq x y z
N MET A 1 5.17 7.63 -15.86
CA MET A 1 4.20 6.51 -15.91
C MET A 1 4.83 5.17 -15.51
N MET A 2 5.79 4.58 -16.23
CA MET A 2 6.38 3.28 -15.83
C MET A 2 7.19 3.31 -14.53
N THR A 3 7.80 4.44 -14.19
CA THR A 3 8.62 4.59 -12.97
C THR A 3 7.74 4.61 -11.71
N ASP A 4 6.62 5.30 -11.75
CA ASP A 4 5.70 5.43 -10.62
C ASP A 4 5.01 4.10 -10.30
N GLU A 5 4.68 3.32 -11.32
CA GLU A 5 4.09 1.98 -11.17
C GLU A 5 5.08 0.99 -10.52
N LEU A 6 6.36 1.04 -10.91
CA LEU A 6 7.40 0.20 -10.31
C LEU A 6 7.67 0.56 -8.84
N GLU A 7 7.70 1.85 -8.52
CA GLU A 7 7.84 2.30 -7.14
C GLU A 7 6.62 1.91 -6.29
N TYR A 8 5.41 2.02 -6.85
CA TYR A 8 4.20 1.54 -6.20
C TYR A 8 4.27 0.04 -5.87
N LEU A 9 4.68 -0.81 -6.83
CA LEU A 9 4.86 -2.25 -6.62
C LEU A 9 5.86 -2.56 -5.50
N LYS A 10 7.01 -1.86 -5.48
CA LYS A 10 8.06 -2.05 -4.47
C LYS A 10 7.61 -1.63 -3.07
N GLN A 11 6.77 -0.59 -2.96
CA GLN A 11 6.24 -0.13 -1.67
C GLN A 11 5.16 -1.07 -1.13
N ARG A 12 4.34 -1.64 -2.00
CA ARG A 12 3.24 -2.54 -1.61
C ARG A 12 3.71 -3.93 -1.18
N ILE A 13 4.84 -4.39 -1.70
CA ILE A 13 5.43 -5.68 -1.35
C ILE A 13 6.88 -5.45 -0.90
N PRO A 14 7.14 -5.17 0.39
CA PRO A 14 8.50 -5.11 0.90
C PRO A 14 9.23 -6.42 0.71
N LEU A 15 10.50 -6.35 0.28
CA LEU A 15 11.33 -7.53 0.02
C LEU A 15 11.47 -8.45 1.25
N LEU A 16 11.62 -7.85 2.44
CA LEU A 16 11.73 -8.60 3.69
C LEU A 16 10.46 -9.44 3.94
N ASP A 17 9.29 -8.83 3.81
CA ASP A 17 8.00 -9.48 4.03
C ASP A 17 7.77 -10.61 3.00
N TYR A 18 8.12 -10.34 1.73
CA TYR A 18 8.07 -11.32 0.66
C TYR A 18 8.91 -12.56 0.95
N LEU A 19 10.11 -12.37 1.48
CA LEU A 19 11.02 -13.46 1.85
C LEU A 19 10.51 -14.23 3.07
N GLN A 20 10.02 -13.54 4.10
CA GLN A 20 9.49 -14.14 5.33
C GLN A 20 8.25 -14.98 5.06
N GLN A 21 7.35 -14.54 4.20
CA GLN A 21 6.19 -15.33 3.74
C GLN A 21 6.58 -16.64 3.04
N ARG A 22 7.82 -16.73 2.55
CA ARG A 22 8.42 -17.94 1.95
C ARG A 22 9.36 -18.68 2.88
N ASN A 23 9.15 -18.52 4.19
CA ASN A 23 9.92 -19.17 5.26
C ASN A 23 11.42 -18.83 5.26
N TRP A 24 11.84 -17.70 4.68
CA TRP A 24 13.20 -17.22 4.82
C TRP A 24 13.44 -16.76 6.24
N THR A 25 14.40 -17.42 6.90
CA THR A 25 14.77 -17.10 8.27
C THR A 25 16.03 -16.23 8.28
N ALA A 26 15.99 -15.15 9.06
CA ALA A 26 17.10 -14.22 9.16
C ALA A 26 17.22 -13.66 10.59
N ARG A 27 18.43 -13.27 10.96
CA ARG A 27 18.68 -12.49 12.16
C ARG A 27 18.97 -11.03 11.82
N ARG A 28 18.52 -10.12 12.67
CA ARG A 28 18.85 -8.70 12.52
C ARG A 28 20.32 -8.45 12.85
N VAL A 29 20.99 -7.59 12.07
CA VAL A 29 22.40 -7.22 12.23
C VAL A 29 22.56 -5.70 12.23
N GLY A 30 23.45 -5.18 13.09
CA GLY A 30 23.75 -3.76 13.19
C GLY A 30 22.63 -2.90 13.77
N ALA A 31 22.84 -1.58 13.72
CA ALA A 31 21.91 -0.56 14.22
C ALA A 31 20.80 -0.21 13.19
N HIS A 32 21.01 -0.55 11.92
CA HIS A 32 20.08 -0.32 10.82
C HIS A 32 19.15 -1.53 10.62
N LEU A 33 18.06 -1.35 9.87
CA LEU A 33 17.09 -2.40 9.54
C LEU A 33 17.71 -3.40 8.53
N GLU A 34 18.80 -4.03 8.91
CA GLU A 34 19.49 -5.06 8.12
C GLU A 34 19.29 -6.44 8.72
N PHE A 35 19.08 -7.39 7.84
CA PHE A 35 18.83 -8.79 8.17
C PHE A 35 19.80 -9.68 7.39
N VAL A 36 20.30 -10.75 8.01
CA VAL A 36 21.18 -11.71 7.35
C VAL A 36 20.65 -13.13 7.56
N GLY A 37 20.63 -13.90 6.48
CA GLY A 37 20.24 -15.29 6.47
C GLY A 37 20.96 -16.10 5.38
N LEU A 38 20.57 -17.35 5.23
CA LEU A 38 21.04 -18.18 4.12
C LEU A 38 20.50 -17.66 2.80
N CYS A 39 21.31 -17.74 1.74
CA CYS A 39 20.90 -17.24 0.43
C CYS A 39 19.92 -18.19 -0.25
N PRO A 40 18.74 -17.70 -0.66
CA PRO A 40 17.78 -18.52 -1.42
C PRO A 40 18.12 -18.67 -2.91
N LEU A 41 19.20 -18.00 -3.39
CA LEU A 41 19.58 -17.97 -4.82
C LEU A 41 20.73 -18.94 -5.16
N HIS A 42 21.35 -19.57 -4.16
CA HIS A 42 22.37 -20.59 -4.34
C HIS A 42 22.43 -21.49 -3.10
N PRO A 43 23.01 -22.70 -3.18
CA PRO A 43 23.30 -23.51 -2.02
C PRO A 43 24.22 -22.75 -1.06
N ASP A 44 23.72 -22.46 0.15
CA ASP A 44 24.43 -21.65 1.15
C ASP A 44 24.42 -22.36 2.50
N THR A 45 25.58 -22.49 3.13
CA THR A 45 25.76 -23.11 4.43
C THR A 45 26.12 -22.11 5.53
N ARG A 46 26.39 -20.86 5.15
CA ARG A 46 26.71 -19.76 6.07
C ARG A 46 25.94 -18.53 5.68
N PRO A 47 25.27 -17.85 6.63
CA PRO A 47 24.49 -16.66 6.31
C PRO A 47 25.31 -15.61 5.53
N SER A 48 24.98 -15.42 4.27
CA SER A 48 25.68 -14.52 3.35
C SER A 48 24.74 -13.57 2.61
N PHE A 49 23.43 -13.75 2.78
CA PHE A 49 22.40 -12.96 2.11
C PHE A 49 21.89 -11.86 3.04
N TYR A 50 22.15 -10.63 2.69
CA TYR A 50 21.79 -9.44 3.44
C TYR A 50 20.58 -8.77 2.82
N VAL A 51 19.63 -8.34 3.66
CA VAL A 51 18.47 -7.55 3.25
C VAL A 51 18.46 -6.26 4.06
N ASN A 52 18.48 -5.12 3.37
CA ASN A 52 18.26 -3.82 3.97
C ASN A 52 16.81 -3.43 3.80
N ALA A 53 16.01 -3.53 4.87
CA ALA A 53 14.57 -3.28 4.83
C ALA A 53 14.23 -1.80 4.59
N SER A 54 15.08 -0.86 5.02
CA SER A 54 14.85 0.58 4.78
C SER A 54 15.02 0.95 3.31
N LYS A 55 15.98 0.31 2.62
CA LYS A 55 16.25 0.55 1.20
C LYS A 55 15.49 -0.40 0.28
N ASN A 56 14.87 -1.44 0.86
CA ASN A 56 14.18 -2.51 0.13
C ASN A 56 15.10 -3.22 -0.90
N LEU A 57 16.35 -3.46 -0.48
CA LEU A 57 17.40 -4.05 -1.31
C LEU A 57 18.02 -5.29 -0.64
N PHE A 58 18.54 -6.20 -1.45
CA PHE A 58 19.37 -7.31 -0.97
C PHE A 58 20.75 -7.30 -1.63
N TYR A 59 21.69 -7.98 -0.96
CA TYR A 59 22.97 -8.34 -1.52
C TYR A 59 23.47 -9.65 -0.88
N CYS A 60 23.96 -10.56 -1.70
CA CYS A 60 24.57 -11.81 -1.24
C CYS A 60 26.09 -11.78 -1.43
N HIS A 61 26.83 -11.87 -0.35
CA HIS A 61 28.30 -11.94 -0.39
C HIS A 61 28.82 -13.30 -0.89
N GLY A 62 28.01 -14.36 -0.85
CA GLY A 62 28.39 -15.68 -1.34
C GLY A 62 28.36 -15.79 -2.87
N CYS A 63 27.29 -15.31 -3.52
CA CYS A 63 27.14 -15.41 -4.97
C CYS A 63 27.25 -14.07 -5.72
N GLY A 64 27.48 -12.93 -5.03
CA GLY A 64 27.64 -11.62 -5.62
C GLY A 64 26.34 -11.01 -6.22
N ARG A 65 25.19 -11.66 -6.05
CA ARG A 65 23.92 -11.18 -6.58
C ARG A 65 23.29 -10.16 -5.65
N GLY A 66 22.71 -9.10 -6.23
CA GLY A 66 22.03 -8.06 -5.48
C GLY A 66 20.99 -7.32 -6.31
N GLY A 67 20.14 -6.55 -5.63
CA GLY A 67 19.09 -5.77 -6.26
C GLY A 67 17.86 -5.56 -5.37
N ASP A 68 16.76 -5.23 -5.99
CA ASP A 68 15.44 -5.07 -5.39
C ASP A 68 14.58 -6.36 -5.52
N LEU A 69 13.32 -6.28 -5.08
CA LEU A 69 12.37 -7.40 -5.15
C LEU A 69 12.17 -7.90 -6.59
N ILE A 70 12.08 -7.01 -7.57
CA ILE A 70 11.86 -7.40 -8.99
C ILE A 70 13.06 -8.21 -9.48
N ARG A 71 14.27 -7.75 -9.16
CA ARG A 71 15.50 -8.45 -9.49
C ARG A 71 15.61 -9.80 -8.77
N PHE A 72 15.19 -9.84 -7.49
CA PHE A 72 15.16 -11.08 -6.71
C PHE A 72 14.26 -12.14 -7.37
N ILE A 73 13.04 -11.77 -7.76
CA ILE A 73 12.10 -12.68 -8.43
C ILE A 73 12.67 -13.17 -9.75
N GLY A 74 13.23 -12.27 -10.56
CA GLY A 74 13.88 -12.67 -11.81
C GLY A 74 14.98 -13.70 -11.61
N LEU A 75 15.81 -13.53 -10.59
CA LEU A 75 16.90 -14.43 -10.25
C LEU A 75 16.44 -15.77 -9.65
N SER A 76 15.40 -15.75 -8.81
CA SER A 76 14.91 -16.94 -8.11
C SER A 76 14.02 -17.83 -9.00
N GLN A 77 13.33 -17.25 -9.97
CA GLN A 77 12.38 -17.96 -10.83
C GLN A 77 12.82 -18.04 -12.31
N GLY A 78 13.98 -17.47 -12.65
CA GLY A 78 14.47 -17.46 -14.02
C GLY A 78 13.63 -16.56 -14.96
N LEU A 79 12.99 -15.52 -14.42
CA LEU A 79 12.11 -14.62 -15.15
C LEU A 79 12.86 -13.41 -15.70
N SER A 80 12.43 -12.92 -16.86
CA SER A 80 12.84 -11.60 -17.36
C SER A 80 12.25 -10.49 -16.49
N PHE A 81 12.78 -9.26 -16.61
CA PHE A 81 12.27 -8.10 -15.88
C PHE A 81 10.76 -7.90 -16.06
N ARG A 82 10.26 -7.96 -17.31
CA ARG A 82 8.82 -7.81 -17.61
C ARG A 82 7.97 -8.90 -16.96
N GLN A 83 8.44 -10.15 -17.00
CA GLN A 83 7.76 -11.28 -16.38
C GLN A 83 7.76 -11.15 -14.85
N SER A 84 8.84 -10.67 -14.23
CA SER A 84 8.92 -10.42 -12.80
C SER A 84 7.94 -9.35 -12.34
N VAL A 85 7.80 -8.26 -13.12
CA VAL A 85 6.80 -7.21 -12.86
C VAL A 85 5.38 -7.77 -12.98
N ALA A 86 5.07 -8.48 -14.06
CA ALA A 86 3.75 -9.12 -14.25
C ALA A 86 3.42 -10.12 -13.13
N TYR A 87 4.41 -10.90 -12.70
CA TYR A 87 4.27 -11.80 -11.56
C TYR A 87 3.92 -11.06 -10.25
N LEU A 88 4.60 -9.95 -9.97
CA LEU A 88 4.30 -9.13 -8.79
C LEU A 88 2.92 -8.47 -8.87
N GLN A 89 2.52 -7.99 -10.03
CA GLN A 89 1.18 -7.42 -10.24
C GLN A 89 0.08 -8.44 -9.92
N GLN A 90 0.29 -9.73 -10.22
CA GLN A 90 -0.63 -10.80 -9.86
C GLN A 90 -0.64 -11.15 -8.37
N GLN A 91 0.46 -10.85 -7.64
CA GLN A 91 0.54 -11.06 -6.18
C GLN A 91 -0.13 -9.92 -5.39
N ILE A 92 -0.27 -8.75 -5.99
CA ILE A 92 -1.08 -7.67 -5.43
C ILE A 92 -2.52 -8.03 -5.81
N PRO A 93 -3.41 -8.31 -4.85
CA PRO A 93 -4.80 -8.53 -5.18
C PRO A 93 -5.26 -7.33 -6.01
N PRO A 94 -5.97 -7.55 -7.13
CA PRO A 94 -6.56 -6.46 -7.89
C PRO A 94 -7.28 -5.61 -6.89
N ALA A 95 -7.10 -4.31 -7.01
CA ALA A 95 -7.45 -3.33 -6.00
C ALA A 95 -8.90 -3.49 -5.51
N ALA A 96 -9.12 -4.47 -4.64
CA ALA A 96 -10.20 -4.40 -3.66
C ALA A 96 -10.12 -3.07 -2.88
N ASP A 97 -8.96 -2.41 -2.93
CA ASP A 97 -8.72 -1.06 -2.46
C ASP A 97 -9.28 0.01 -3.41
N SER A 98 -9.44 -0.20 -4.72
CA SER A 98 -10.01 0.83 -5.60
C SER A 98 -11.53 0.92 -5.45
N GLU A 99 -12.25 -0.19 -5.47
CA GLU A 99 -13.71 -0.21 -5.29
C GLU A 99 -14.09 0.33 -3.91
N TRP A 100 -13.33 -0.06 -2.89
CA TRP A 100 -13.51 0.44 -1.55
C TRP A 100 -13.19 1.93 -1.43
N LEU A 101 -12.05 2.39 -2.01
CA LEU A 101 -11.69 3.81 -2.05
C LEU A 101 -12.68 4.63 -2.87
N GLU A 102 -13.19 4.11 -3.98
CA GLU A 102 -14.27 4.73 -4.75
C GLU A 102 -15.55 4.86 -3.93
N THR A 103 -15.90 3.82 -3.17
CA THR A 103 -17.05 3.86 -2.25
C THR A 103 -16.86 4.92 -1.16
N VAL A 104 -15.65 5.04 -0.60
CA VAL A 104 -15.31 6.11 0.36
C VAL A 104 -15.32 7.48 -0.32
N ALA A 105 -14.70 7.61 -1.49
CA ALA A 105 -14.60 8.87 -2.21
C ALA A 105 -15.97 9.41 -2.64
N SER A 106 -16.88 8.53 -3.05
CA SER A 106 -18.25 8.92 -3.42
C SER A 106 -19.14 9.27 -2.23
N PHE A 107 -18.82 8.74 -1.04
CA PHE A 107 -19.60 9.01 0.17
C PHE A 107 -19.62 10.48 0.57
N TYR A 108 -18.47 11.14 0.60
CA TYR A 108 -18.36 12.52 1.10
C TYR A 108 -19.03 13.58 0.20
N PRO A 109 -18.88 13.58 -1.14
CA PRO A 109 -19.63 14.46 -2.03
C PRO A 109 -21.14 14.26 -1.93
N PHE A 110 -21.59 13.01 -1.79
CA PHE A 110 -23.02 12.71 -1.59
C PHE A 110 -23.55 13.33 -0.29
N GLN A 111 -22.78 13.31 0.81
CA GLN A 111 -23.18 13.93 2.07
C GLN A 111 -23.24 15.46 1.98
N LEU A 112 -22.43 16.10 1.12
CA LEU A 112 -22.41 17.56 0.99
C LEU A 112 -23.81 18.14 0.69
N HIS A 113 -24.55 17.47 -0.20
CA HIS A 113 -25.90 17.91 -0.58
C HIS A 113 -26.99 17.49 0.42
N ARG A 114 -26.65 16.57 1.31
CA ARG A 114 -27.60 16.01 2.28
C ARG A 114 -27.67 16.82 3.58
N TYR A 115 -26.61 17.59 3.86
CA TYR A 115 -26.55 18.43 5.07
C TYR A 115 -26.70 19.90 4.70
N ALA A 116 -27.81 20.51 5.17
CA ALA A 116 -28.19 21.88 4.80
C ALA A 116 -27.14 22.94 5.17
N GLU A 117 -26.31 22.67 6.20
CA GLU A 117 -25.25 23.57 6.65
C GLU A 117 -23.97 23.51 5.82
N ALA A 118 -23.75 22.44 5.05
CA ALA A 118 -22.47 22.18 4.41
C ALA A 118 -22.18 23.16 3.25
N VAL A 119 -23.11 23.32 2.33
CA VAL A 119 -22.95 24.25 1.19
C VAL A 119 -22.83 25.71 1.63
N PRO A 120 -23.67 26.26 2.54
CA PRO A 120 -23.49 27.60 3.10
C PRO A 120 -22.16 27.79 3.81
N TYR A 121 -21.61 26.75 4.46
CA TYR A 121 -20.29 26.80 5.07
C TYR A 121 -19.20 27.04 4.01
N LEU A 122 -19.21 26.30 2.91
CA LEU A 122 -18.26 26.44 1.80
C LEU A 122 -18.35 27.85 1.18
N GLN A 123 -19.58 28.33 0.97
CA GLN A 123 -19.82 29.66 0.41
C GLN A 123 -19.25 30.79 1.29
N ARG A 124 -19.38 30.66 2.63
CA ARG A 124 -18.76 31.61 3.57
C ARG A 124 -17.23 31.57 3.55
N ARG A 125 -16.65 30.42 3.18
CA ARG A 125 -15.20 30.22 3.01
C ARG A 125 -14.70 30.66 1.63
N GLY A 126 -15.56 31.18 0.75
CA GLY A 126 -15.20 31.68 -0.58
C GLY A 126 -15.34 30.65 -1.70
N LEU A 127 -15.70 29.39 -1.40
CA LEU A 127 -15.95 28.34 -2.36
C LEU A 127 -17.42 28.42 -2.81
N ARG A 128 -17.68 29.16 -3.91
CA ARG A 128 -19.03 29.43 -4.41
C ARG A 128 -19.33 28.75 -5.72
N ASP A 129 -18.31 28.31 -6.44
CA ASP A 129 -18.46 27.64 -7.72
C ASP A 129 -18.82 26.16 -7.52
N ALA A 130 -20.04 25.80 -7.90
CA ALA A 130 -20.54 24.43 -7.77
C ALA A 130 -19.76 23.45 -8.69
N GLY A 131 -19.36 23.88 -9.90
CA GLY A 131 -18.59 23.05 -10.82
C GLY A 131 -17.21 22.71 -10.27
N LEU A 132 -16.55 23.71 -9.67
CA LEU A 132 -15.25 23.49 -8.99
C LEU A 132 -15.37 22.57 -7.77
N ILE A 133 -16.44 22.67 -7.00
CA ILE A 133 -16.71 21.80 -5.85
C ILE A 133 -16.86 20.35 -6.30
N GLU A 134 -17.57 20.10 -7.39
CA GLU A 134 -17.78 18.76 -7.97
C GLU A 134 -16.47 18.23 -8.59
N GLU A 135 -15.77 19.04 -9.39
CA GLU A 135 -14.51 18.65 -10.05
C GLU A 135 -13.43 18.27 -9.03
N LEU A 136 -13.33 18.99 -7.92
CA LEU A 136 -12.37 18.71 -6.84
C LEU A 136 -12.85 17.61 -5.88
N GLY A 137 -14.05 17.05 -6.05
CA GLY A 137 -14.60 16.01 -5.17
C GLY A 137 -14.79 16.48 -3.72
N ILE A 138 -15.03 17.79 -3.50
CA ILE A 138 -15.21 18.33 -2.16
C ILE A 138 -16.48 17.76 -1.54
N GLY A 139 -16.34 17.18 -0.34
CA GLY A 139 -17.42 16.52 0.37
C GLY A 139 -17.60 17.01 1.80
N TYR A 140 -18.64 16.54 2.44
CA TYR A 140 -18.95 16.79 3.84
C TYR A 140 -18.70 15.52 4.67
N ALA A 141 -17.92 15.63 5.73
CA ALA A 141 -17.70 14.54 6.68
C ALA A 141 -18.75 14.60 7.81
N PRO A 142 -19.79 13.75 7.79
CA PRO A 142 -20.77 13.73 8.84
C PRO A 142 -20.20 13.13 10.12
N ALA A 143 -20.97 13.24 11.23
CA ALA A 143 -20.59 12.73 12.54
C ALA A 143 -20.10 11.27 12.50
N ILE A 144 -19.23 10.93 13.46
CA ILE A 144 -18.58 9.64 13.65
C ILE A 144 -19.53 8.46 13.44
N GLY A 145 -19.08 7.46 12.71
CA GLY A 145 -19.81 6.20 12.47
C GLY A 145 -20.68 6.18 11.20
N LYS A 146 -20.97 7.33 10.56
CA LYS A 146 -21.78 7.34 9.33
C LYS A 146 -21.08 6.66 8.15
N LEU A 147 -19.79 6.96 7.95
CA LEU A 147 -18.96 6.28 6.94
C LEU A 147 -18.86 4.78 7.25
N ARG A 148 -18.58 4.42 8.51
CA ARG A 148 -18.51 3.02 8.93
C ARG A 148 -19.80 2.26 8.60
N ASN A 149 -20.94 2.81 8.98
CA ASN A 149 -22.23 2.18 8.72
C ASN A 149 -22.50 2.04 7.21
N HIS A 150 -22.10 3.04 6.43
CA HIS A 150 -22.22 2.99 4.97
C HIS A 150 -21.35 1.86 4.38
N LEU A 151 -20.09 1.74 4.79
CA LEU A 151 -19.17 0.71 4.30
C LEU A 151 -19.60 -0.70 4.73
N VAL A 152 -20.07 -0.88 5.97
CA VAL A 152 -20.61 -2.16 6.43
C VAL A 152 -21.86 -2.55 5.62
N ALA A 153 -22.73 -1.60 5.29
CA ALA A 153 -23.89 -1.84 4.43
C ALA A 153 -23.52 -2.26 3.00
N HIS A 154 -22.30 -1.88 2.52
CA HIS A 154 -21.73 -2.32 1.25
C HIS A 154 -20.87 -3.59 1.35
N GLY A 155 -20.90 -4.29 2.49
CA GLY A 155 -20.25 -5.58 2.68
C GLY A 155 -18.78 -5.51 3.10
N TYR A 156 -18.25 -4.34 3.47
CA TYR A 156 -16.86 -4.21 3.93
C TYR A 156 -16.73 -4.54 5.43
N GLY A 157 -15.75 -5.39 5.77
CA GLY A 157 -15.50 -5.81 7.15
C GLY A 157 -14.93 -4.69 8.03
N LEU A 158 -15.30 -4.69 9.32
CA LEU A 158 -14.81 -3.72 10.31
C LEU A 158 -13.29 -3.75 10.49
N ASP A 159 -12.67 -4.93 10.42
CA ASP A 159 -11.22 -5.10 10.58
C ASP A 159 -10.45 -4.29 9.54
N ARG A 160 -10.92 -4.30 8.30
CA ARG A 160 -10.33 -3.52 7.21
C ARG A 160 -10.44 -2.01 7.43
N LEU A 161 -11.53 -1.54 8.02
CA LEU A 161 -11.72 -0.13 8.37
C LEU A 161 -10.74 0.34 9.44
N LEU A 162 -10.45 -0.52 10.42
CA LEU A 162 -9.48 -0.24 11.48
C LEU A 162 -8.04 -0.19 10.94
N GLU A 163 -7.68 -1.08 10.04
CA GLU A 163 -6.36 -1.13 9.39
C GLU A 163 -6.07 0.14 8.57
N THR A 164 -7.07 0.69 7.89
CA THR A 164 -6.91 1.90 7.07
C THR A 164 -6.87 3.19 7.87
N GLY A 165 -7.23 3.16 9.14
CA GLY A 165 -7.27 4.32 10.02
C GLY A 165 -8.42 5.31 9.74
N LEU A 166 -9.35 4.99 8.86
CA LEU A 166 -10.51 5.84 8.52
C LEU A 166 -11.56 5.90 9.62
N ASP A 167 -11.51 4.98 10.59
CA ASP A 167 -12.38 4.99 11.77
C ASP A 167 -11.68 5.59 13.01
N ARG A 168 -10.49 6.18 12.85
CA ARG A 168 -9.83 6.86 13.96
C ARG A 168 -10.64 8.09 14.34
N LYS A 169 -11.07 8.14 15.60
CA LYS A 169 -11.52 9.38 16.23
C LYS A 169 -10.44 10.43 16.00
N SER A 170 -10.72 11.47 15.21
CA SER A 170 -9.93 12.69 15.25
C SER A 170 -10.00 13.19 16.68
N VAL A 171 -8.94 12.98 17.43
CA VAL A 171 -8.74 13.66 18.71
C VAL A 171 -8.39 15.09 18.34
N VAL A 172 -9.37 15.98 18.43
CA VAL A 172 -9.18 17.42 18.48
C VAL A 172 -8.84 17.76 19.92
#